data_40757be2d2ee31a40b3d1868dfe30d86
#
_entry.id   40757be2d2ee31a40b3d1868dfe30d86
#
_cell.length_a   1.000
_cell.length_b   1.000
_cell.length_c   1.000
_cell.angle_alpha   90.00
_cell.angle_beta   90.00
_cell.angle_gamma   90.00
#
_symmetry.space_group_name_H-M   'P 1'
#
loop_
_entity.id
_entity.type
_entity.pdbx_description
1 polymer ?
#
loop_
_entity_poly.entity_id
_entity_poly.type
_entity_poly.pdbx_seq_one_letter_code
_entity_poly.pdbx_strand_id
1 'polypeptide(L)'
;MKAIKFLFVSLLAVLFASCSGLNMTPYANDPVETKVVLSKSNYHIVKEVSGEWSATYVFGIGGLSKKALNNNAISEMYKNAELKGNQQIINITTTQSVESWALIYSKVRAKAHGYVIEFE
;
A
#
# COMPACT_ATOMS: atom_id res chain seq x y z
N MET A 1 26.98 -16.25 -42.36
CA MET A 1 27.39 -15.34 -41.29
C MET A 1 26.64 -14.01 -41.27
N LYS A 2 26.26 -13.40 -42.39
CA LYS A 2 25.47 -12.16 -42.39
C LYS A 2 24.04 -12.35 -41.84
N ALA A 3 23.38 -13.45 -42.15
CA ALA A 3 22.02 -13.75 -41.67
C ALA A 3 21.96 -13.91 -40.13
N ILE A 4 22.95 -14.51 -39.51
CA ILE A 4 23.04 -14.70 -38.06
C ILE A 4 23.17 -13.35 -37.34
N LYS A 5 23.94 -12.41 -37.91
CA LYS A 5 24.07 -11.06 -37.35
C LYS A 5 22.75 -10.28 -37.40
N PHE A 6 22.00 -10.40 -38.52
CA PHE A 6 20.68 -9.78 -38.62
C PHE A 6 19.67 -10.37 -37.63
N LEU A 7 19.71 -11.68 -37.41
CA LEU A 7 18.84 -12.36 -36.45
C LEU A 7 19.15 -11.93 -35.01
N PHE A 8 20.41 -11.74 -34.69
CA PHE A 8 20.83 -11.27 -33.36
C PHE A 8 20.43 -9.81 -33.12
N VAL A 9 20.54 -8.94 -34.11
CA VAL A 9 20.13 -7.54 -34.02
C VAL A 9 18.62 -7.41 -33.91
N SER A 10 17.84 -8.22 -34.63
CA SER A 10 16.39 -8.20 -34.53
C SER A 10 15.90 -8.73 -33.19
N LEU A 11 16.54 -9.76 -32.64
CA LEU A 11 16.22 -10.28 -31.32
C LEU A 11 16.52 -9.25 -30.21
N LEU A 12 17.65 -8.52 -30.36
CA LEU A 12 18.01 -7.46 -29.42
C LEU A 12 17.00 -6.28 -29.48
N ALA A 13 16.53 -5.92 -30.67
CA ALA A 13 15.53 -4.86 -30.85
C ALA A 13 14.17 -5.22 -30.22
N VAL A 14 13.75 -6.49 -30.27
CA VAL A 14 12.52 -6.97 -29.63
C VAL A 14 12.63 -6.91 -28.11
N LEU A 15 13.83 -7.20 -27.55
CA LEU A 15 14.07 -7.10 -26.10
C LEU A 15 13.99 -5.66 -25.60
N PHE A 16 14.43 -4.69 -26.39
CA PHE A 16 14.29 -3.27 -26.03
C PHE A 16 12.86 -2.72 -26.22
N ALA A 17 12.09 -3.27 -27.16
CA ALA A 17 10.70 -2.85 -27.37
C ALA A 17 9.75 -3.33 -26.26
N SER A 18 10.08 -4.41 -25.54
CA SER A 18 9.25 -4.94 -24.45
C SER A 18 9.36 -4.13 -23.15
N CYS A 19 10.28 -3.17 -23.05
CA CYS A 19 10.47 -2.34 -21.85
C CYS A 19 9.49 -1.15 -21.76
N SER A 20 8.59 -0.93 -22.70
CA SER A 20 7.66 0.21 -22.65
C SER A 20 6.40 0.00 -21.80
N GLY A 21 6.28 -1.13 -21.12
CA GLY A 21 5.11 -1.48 -20.31
C GLY A 21 5.25 -1.31 -18.79
N LEU A 22 6.42 -0.92 -18.31
CA LEU A 22 6.58 -0.57 -16.89
C LEU A 22 6.12 0.87 -16.68
N ASN A 23 4.81 1.08 -16.70
CA ASN A 23 4.23 2.24 -16.05
C ASN A 23 4.55 2.13 -14.55
N MET A 24 5.76 2.49 -14.18
CA MET A 24 6.05 2.95 -12.83
C MET A 24 5.36 4.31 -12.69
N THR A 25 4.03 4.29 -12.61
CA THR A 25 3.34 5.44 -12.06
C THR A 25 3.93 5.60 -10.67
N PRO A 26 4.55 6.77 -10.35
CA PRO A 26 4.87 7.06 -8.97
C PRO A 26 3.57 6.80 -8.21
N TYR A 27 3.63 5.94 -7.20
CA TYR A 27 2.47 5.62 -6.41
C TYR A 27 1.92 6.94 -5.89
N ALA A 28 0.90 7.47 -6.58
CA ALA A 28 0.11 8.52 -6.02
C ALA A 28 -0.40 7.95 -4.70
N ASN A 29 -0.07 8.62 -3.63
CA ASN A 29 -0.63 8.33 -2.32
C ASN A 29 -2.11 8.69 -2.45
N ASP A 30 -2.93 7.73 -2.91
CA ASP A 30 -4.37 7.83 -2.79
C ASP A 30 -4.71 7.46 -1.36
N PRO A 31 -4.90 8.44 -0.47
CA PRO A 31 -5.33 8.15 0.89
C PRO A 31 -6.73 7.56 0.79
N VAL A 32 -6.89 6.32 1.22
CA VAL A 32 -8.22 5.78 1.46
C VAL A 32 -8.68 6.38 2.78
N GLU A 33 -9.51 7.40 2.69
CA GLU A 33 -10.09 8.07 3.85
C GLU A 33 -11.48 7.49 4.12
N THR A 34 -11.68 6.93 5.30
CA THR A 34 -13.00 6.53 5.76
C THR A 34 -13.57 7.63 6.63
N LYS A 35 -14.54 8.37 6.09
CA LYS A 35 -15.22 9.43 6.82
C LYS A 35 -16.45 8.87 7.52
N VAL A 36 -16.42 8.82 8.84
CA VAL A 36 -17.59 8.49 9.66
C VAL A 36 -18.30 9.77 10.04
N VAL A 37 -19.58 9.89 9.64
CA VAL A 37 -20.44 11.01 10.06
C VAL A 37 -21.17 10.59 11.33
N LEU A 38 -20.79 11.19 12.45
CA LEU A 38 -21.46 11.00 13.73
C LEU A 38 -22.62 11.97 13.86
N SER A 39 -23.80 11.46 14.09
CA SER A 39 -25.03 12.27 14.22
C SER A 39 -25.21 12.92 15.61
N LYS A 40 -24.39 12.53 16.59
CA LYS A 40 -24.38 13.07 17.97
C LYS A 40 -22.94 13.25 18.43
N SER A 41 -22.70 14.31 19.19
CA SER A 41 -21.35 14.66 19.69
C SER A 41 -21.09 14.19 21.13
N ASN A 42 -21.76 13.12 21.57
CA ASN A 42 -21.55 12.50 22.90
C ASN A 42 -20.44 11.44 22.84
N TYR A 43 -19.28 11.79 22.41
CA TYR A 43 -18.10 10.94 22.40
C TYR A 43 -16.85 11.76 22.72
N HIS A 44 -15.84 11.11 23.22
CA HIS A 44 -14.51 11.71 23.37
C HIS A 44 -13.44 10.83 22.71
N ILE A 45 -12.34 11.48 22.29
CA ILE A 45 -11.18 10.76 21.71
C ILE A 45 -10.37 10.18 22.85
N VAL A 46 -10.20 8.86 22.82
CA VAL A 46 -9.42 8.13 23.84
C VAL A 46 -7.95 8.09 23.49
N LYS A 47 -7.63 7.70 22.25
CA LYS A 47 -6.25 7.55 21.77
C LYS A 47 -6.18 7.52 20.25
N GLU A 48 -4.99 7.82 19.72
CA GLU A 48 -4.63 7.53 18.34
C GLU A 48 -4.06 6.11 18.23
N VAL A 49 -4.39 5.42 17.13
CA VAL A 49 -3.90 4.07 16.86
C VAL A 49 -3.37 3.97 15.45
N SER A 50 -2.38 3.13 15.25
CA SER A 50 -1.82 2.85 13.94
C SER A 50 -1.50 1.37 13.78
N GLY A 51 -1.49 0.93 12.51
CA GLY A 51 -1.02 -0.38 12.11
C GLY A 51 -0.19 -0.28 10.84
N GLU A 52 0.76 -1.16 10.67
CA GLU A 52 1.66 -1.15 9.54
C GLU A 52 1.81 -2.55 8.96
N TRP A 53 1.86 -2.63 7.63
CA TRP A 53 2.13 -3.87 6.92
C TRP A 53 3.06 -3.60 5.74
N SER A 54 3.91 -4.57 5.42
CA SER A 54 4.82 -4.43 4.29
C SER A 54 4.85 -5.68 3.43
N ALA A 55 5.08 -5.49 2.13
CA ALA A 55 5.33 -6.57 1.19
C ALA A 55 6.56 -6.26 0.34
N THR A 56 7.27 -7.31 -0.02
CA THR A 56 8.48 -7.24 -0.82
C THR A 56 8.20 -7.77 -2.22
N TYR A 57 8.75 -7.10 -3.21
CA TYR A 57 8.70 -7.47 -4.62
C TYR A 57 10.13 -7.64 -5.13
N VAL A 58 10.37 -8.71 -5.87
CA VAL A 58 11.64 -8.97 -6.54
C VAL A 58 11.39 -8.98 -8.04
N PHE A 59 12.11 -8.14 -8.80
CA PHE A 59 11.88 -7.91 -10.22
C PHE A 59 10.41 -7.54 -10.57
N GLY A 60 9.72 -6.85 -9.67
CA GLY A 60 8.31 -6.51 -9.83
C GLY A 60 7.34 -7.69 -9.66
N ILE A 61 7.83 -8.86 -9.28
CA ILE A 61 7.05 -10.08 -9.07
C ILE A 61 6.92 -10.37 -7.58
N GLY A 62 5.78 -10.86 -7.16
CA GLY A 62 5.50 -11.20 -5.76
C GLY A 62 4.75 -10.10 -5.03
N GLY A 63 4.74 -10.22 -3.71
CA GLY A 63 4.07 -9.27 -2.83
C GLY A 63 2.55 -9.39 -2.82
N LEU A 64 1.91 -8.41 -2.21
CA LEU A 64 0.47 -8.30 -2.07
C LEU A 64 -0.07 -7.16 -2.94
N SER A 65 -1.32 -7.25 -3.39
CA SER A 65 -1.98 -6.12 -4.05
C SER A 65 -2.04 -4.91 -3.09
N LYS A 66 -2.10 -3.69 -3.64
CA LYS A 66 -2.25 -2.46 -2.84
C LYS A 66 -3.42 -2.55 -1.86
N LYS A 67 -4.55 -3.08 -2.32
CA LYS A 67 -5.74 -3.27 -1.50
C LYS A 67 -5.50 -4.25 -0.35
N ALA A 68 -4.83 -5.36 -0.60
CA ALA A 68 -4.49 -6.34 0.43
C ALA A 68 -3.51 -5.77 1.47
N LEU A 69 -2.53 -4.98 1.02
CA LEU A 69 -1.60 -4.27 1.91
C LEU A 69 -2.32 -3.31 2.85
N ASN A 70 -3.22 -2.47 2.32
CA ASN A 70 -4.01 -1.55 3.11
C ASN A 70 -4.91 -2.28 4.11
N ASN A 71 -5.59 -3.34 3.67
CA ASN A 71 -6.46 -4.12 4.54
C ASN A 71 -5.68 -4.78 5.69
N ASN A 72 -4.46 -5.27 5.42
CA ASN A 72 -3.61 -5.85 6.45
C ASN A 72 -3.13 -4.79 7.44
N ALA A 73 -2.76 -3.60 6.97
CA ALA A 73 -2.39 -2.48 7.85
C ALA A 73 -3.57 -2.03 8.72
N ILE A 74 -4.78 -1.97 8.16
CA ILE A 74 -6.01 -1.67 8.91
C ILE A 74 -6.28 -2.77 9.94
N SER A 75 -6.15 -4.05 9.58
CA SER A 75 -6.35 -5.18 10.51
C SER A 75 -5.37 -5.11 11.68
N GLU A 76 -4.12 -4.76 11.40
CA GLU A 76 -3.11 -4.59 12.44
C GLU A 76 -3.42 -3.39 13.35
N MET A 77 -3.92 -2.30 12.78
CA MET A 77 -4.40 -1.14 13.55
C MET A 77 -5.55 -1.53 14.49
N TYR A 78 -6.52 -2.34 14.02
CA TYR A 78 -7.62 -2.82 14.87
C TYR A 78 -7.13 -3.72 16.01
N LYS A 79 -6.15 -4.58 15.77
CA LYS A 79 -5.51 -5.38 16.83
C LYS A 79 -4.84 -4.50 17.89
N ASN A 80 -4.06 -3.50 17.42
CA ASN A 80 -3.36 -2.57 18.30
C ASN A 80 -4.32 -1.64 19.07
N ALA A 81 -5.52 -1.44 18.55
CA ALA A 81 -6.53 -0.61 19.20
C ALA A 81 -7.06 -1.23 20.48
N GLU A 82 -7.14 -2.57 20.55
CA GLU A 82 -7.70 -3.29 21.72
C GLU A 82 -9.04 -2.70 22.18
N LEU A 83 -9.97 -2.53 21.24
CA LEU A 83 -11.25 -1.88 21.48
C LEU A 83 -12.03 -2.54 22.61
N LYS A 84 -12.63 -1.72 23.45
CA LYS A 84 -13.44 -2.16 24.60
C LYS A 84 -14.87 -1.58 24.47
N GLY A 85 -15.86 -2.42 24.81
CA GLY A 85 -17.24 -1.99 25.00
C GLY A 85 -17.79 -1.08 23.90
N ASN A 86 -17.97 0.19 24.23
CA ASN A 86 -18.55 1.24 23.40
C ASN A 86 -17.52 2.06 22.60
N GLN A 87 -16.34 1.50 22.34
CA GLN A 87 -15.27 2.16 21.59
C GLN A 87 -15.34 1.83 20.10
N GLN A 88 -14.98 2.78 19.26
CA GLN A 88 -14.91 2.64 17.80
C GLN A 88 -13.72 3.42 17.24
N ILE A 89 -13.18 2.97 16.10
CA ILE A 89 -12.17 3.72 15.36
C ILE A 89 -12.84 4.57 14.30
N ILE A 90 -12.47 5.85 14.24
CA ILE A 90 -12.94 6.81 13.24
C ILE A 90 -11.76 7.43 12.48
N ASN A 91 -12.07 8.09 11.35
CA ASN A 91 -11.10 8.78 10.50
C ASN A 91 -9.89 7.89 10.11
N ILE A 92 -10.20 6.67 9.66
CA ILE A 92 -9.17 5.73 9.21
C ILE A 92 -8.58 6.26 7.91
N THR A 93 -7.28 6.50 7.93
CA THR A 93 -6.50 6.92 6.76
C THR A 93 -5.40 5.92 6.50
N THR A 94 -5.17 5.58 5.24
CA THR A 94 -4.07 4.70 4.84
C THR A 94 -3.10 5.43 3.92
N THR A 95 -1.82 5.25 4.18
CA THR A 95 -0.74 5.77 3.35
C THR A 95 0.16 4.62 2.90
N GLN A 96 0.72 4.74 1.71
CA GLN A 96 1.70 3.77 1.22
C GLN A 96 3.01 4.46 0.89
N SER A 97 4.10 3.84 1.25
CA SER A 97 5.45 4.24 0.87
C SER A 97 6.15 3.10 0.15
N VAL A 98 6.98 3.46 -0.82
CA VAL A 98 7.76 2.50 -1.59
C VAL A 98 9.23 2.80 -1.39
N GLU A 99 9.97 1.81 -0.92
CA GLU A 99 11.41 1.81 -0.85
C GLU A 99 11.92 0.86 -1.95
N SER A 100 12.61 1.39 -2.95
CA SER A 100 13.19 0.56 -4.01
C SER A 100 14.70 0.70 -4.04
N TRP A 101 15.36 -0.44 -4.19
CA TRP A 101 16.80 -0.52 -4.38
C TRP A 101 17.09 -1.12 -5.76
N ALA A 102 17.55 -0.26 -6.68
CA ALA A 102 17.66 -0.57 -8.09
C ALA A 102 16.34 -1.11 -8.69
N LEU A 103 16.38 -1.76 -9.83
CA LEU A 103 15.21 -2.39 -10.46
C LEU A 103 14.92 -3.81 -9.92
N ILE A 104 15.72 -4.27 -8.96
CA ILE A 104 15.74 -5.66 -8.51
C ILE A 104 14.81 -5.87 -7.32
N TYR A 105 14.79 -4.91 -6.39
CA TYR A 105 14.11 -5.06 -5.11
C TYR A 105 13.26 -3.83 -4.81
N SER A 106 12.02 -4.04 -4.43
CA SER A 106 11.18 -2.99 -3.88
C SER A 106 10.38 -3.51 -2.68
N LYS A 107 10.31 -2.68 -1.66
CA LYS A 107 9.49 -2.91 -0.47
C LYS A 107 8.40 -1.85 -0.42
N VAL A 108 7.16 -2.31 -0.44
CA VAL A 108 6.00 -1.44 -0.26
C VAL A 108 5.51 -1.59 1.18
N ARG A 109 5.34 -0.47 1.85
CA ARG A 109 4.87 -0.40 3.22
C ARG A 109 3.55 0.37 3.24
N ALA A 110 2.51 -0.22 3.81
CA ALA A 110 1.24 0.44 4.06
C ALA A 110 1.13 0.74 5.55
N LYS A 111 0.72 1.96 5.89
CA LYS A 111 0.45 2.40 7.24
C LYS A 111 -1.00 2.88 7.33
N ALA A 112 -1.76 2.32 8.26
CA ALA A 112 -3.08 2.78 8.62
C ALA A 112 -3.03 3.52 9.95
N HIS A 113 -3.79 4.57 10.10
CA HIS A 113 -3.96 5.25 11.38
C HIS A 113 -5.39 5.76 11.53
N GLY A 114 -5.83 5.94 12.75
CA GLY A 114 -7.17 6.43 13.09
C GLY A 114 -7.25 6.80 14.57
N TYR A 115 -8.42 7.26 14.98
CA TYR A 115 -8.69 7.67 16.34
C TYR A 115 -9.71 6.77 16.98
N VAL A 116 -9.41 6.27 18.18
CA VAL A 116 -10.36 5.53 19.01
C VAL A 116 -11.20 6.56 19.75
N ILE A 117 -12.51 6.45 19.58
CA ILE A 117 -13.51 7.22 20.33
C ILE A 117 -14.27 6.30 21.26
N GLU A 118 -14.76 6.86 22.35
CA GLU A 118 -15.65 6.21 23.29
C GLU A 118 -16.94 7.02 23.40
N PHE A 119 -18.08 6.34 23.29
CA PHE A 119 -19.39 6.94 23.46
C PHE A 119 -19.77 7.02 24.95
N GLU A 120 -20.32 8.15 25.35
CA GLU A 120 -20.87 8.37 26.69
C GLU A 120 -22.30 7.82 26.85
#